data_6c8461ecc39c3d830b43f584d2342f67
#
_entry.id   6c8461ecc39c3d830b43f584d2342f67
#
_cell.length_a   1.000
_cell.length_b   1.000
_cell.length_c   1.000
_cell.angle_alpha   90.00
_cell.angle_beta   90.00
_cell.angle_gamma   90.00
#
_symmetry.space_group_name_H-M   'P 1'
#
loop_
_entity.id
_entity.type
_entity.pdbx_description
1 polymer ?
#
loop_
_entity_poly.entity_id
_entity_poly.type
_entity_poly.pdbx_seq_one_letter_code
_entity_poly.pdbx_strand_id
1 'polypeptide(L)'
;MGIRTVIRAALFSAALFVSAAAGAMKIERIGPALAHPWGMDFLDDNTVLVTLRGGGLMRIALDDGETTVISGLPEVYNRRQGGMLDVAVADGQIYLCYSAILDSGSSTAIDRATLVGNALIRRQTIFTGNNPTRSGHHFGCRLQVTGGMIYASLGDRGTRDNAQDPAAHAGSLIRINRDGSIPDNNPEKAGWAPEIFTIGHRNPQGMAIHPRTGDIWTHEHGPRGGDEINIIRPAHDGGANFGWPTVSHGREYATGLRVSKHDSLPGYVDPAWVWIPSIAPSGMGFYPDAADGNDTALMFPEFKGNLLVGSLKFRRLYLIKLNGNTGLPRSEHIILDGQIGRIRDVAVAPHGPHAGAILLLSDEVKGGLYMMKQ
;
A
#
# COMPACT_ATOMS: atom_id res chain seq x y z
N MET A 1 18.72 9.32 63.69
CA MET A 1 18.35 8.51 62.54
C MET A 1 17.58 9.40 61.58
N GLY A 2 18.28 10.12 60.70
CA GLY A 2 17.72 11.18 59.86
C GLY A 2 17.61 10.75 58.43
N ILE A 3 16.40 10.78 57.89
CA ILE A 3 16.06 10.50 56.50
C ILE A 3 16.41 11.72 55.65
N ARG A 4 17.39 11.64 54.78
CA ARG A 4 17.71 12.69 53.80
C ARG A 4 16.88 12.47 52.53
N THR A 5 15.92 13.35 52.31
CA THR A 5 15.15 13.47 51.08
C THR A 5 16.03 14.13 50.01
N VAL A 6 16.34 13.39 48.94
CA VAL A 6 17.05 13.94 47.78
C VAL A 6 16.02 14.43 46.77
N ILE A 7 15.89 15.73 46.62
CA ILE A 7 15.11 16.41 45.59
C ILE A 7 15.97 16.38 44.29
N ARG A 8 15.55 15.62 43.28
CA ARG A 8 16.12 15.73 41.95
C ARG A 8 15.41 16.84 41.18
N ALA A 9 16.11 17.93 40.96
CA ALA A 9 15.68 18.98 40.05
C ALA A 9 15.82 18.49 38.59
N ALA A 10 14.72 18.44 37.86
CA ALA A 10 14.71 18.22 36.43
C ALA A 10 15.07 19.53 35.72
N LEU A 11 16.23 19.60 35.13
CA LEU A 11 16.63 20.67 34.20
C LEU A 11 15.92 20.49 32.88
N PHE A 12 14.92 21.32 32.59
CA PHE A 12 14.36 21.47 31.25
C PHE A 12 15.35 22.29 30.41
N SER A 13 16.10 21.61 29.54
CA SER A 13 16.85 22.30 28.49
C SER A 13 15.88 22.66 27.37
N ALA A 14 15.52 23.94 27.28
CA ALA A 14 14.86 24.49 26.11
C ALA A 14 15.86 24.50 24.94
N ALA A 15 15.75 23.55 24.04
CA ALA A 15 16.46 23.62 22.77
C ALA A 15 15.79 24.69 21.89
N LEU A 16 16.47 25.81 21.68
CA LEU A 16 16.11 26.77 20.66
C LEU A 16 16.29 26.05 19.29
N PHE A 17 15.20 25.68 18.66
CA PHE A 17 15.20 25.33 17.23
C PHE A 17 15.34 26.64 16.44
N VAL A 18 16.50 26.86 15.88
CA VAL A 18 16.67 27.82 14.79
C VAL A 18 15.92 27.25 13.59
N SER A 19 14.71 27.75 13.38
CA SER A 19 13.91 27.50 12.18
C SER A 19 14.61 28.18 11.00
N ALA A 20 15.38 27.45 10.21
CA ALA A 20 15.55 27.83 8.81
C ALA A 20 14.14 27.89 8.22
N ALA A 21 13.80 28.94 7.49
CA ALA A 21 12.49 29.13 6.88
C ALA A 21 12.23 28.00 5.87
N ALA A 22 11.73 26.88 6.36
CA ALA A 22 11.12 25.87 5.50
C ALA A 22 9.87 26.53 4.91
N GLY A 23 9.75 26.58 3.58
CA GLY A 23 8.57 27.05 2.89
C GLY A 23 7.32 26.41 3.51
N ALA A 24 6.23 27.15 3.65
CA ALA A 24 5.01 26.60 4.22
C ALA A 24 4.51 25.48 3.28
N MET A 25 4.36 24.28 3.84
CA MET A 25 3.79 23.12 3.14
C MET A 25 2.42 23.47 2.56
N LYS A 26 2.26 23.35 1.24
CA LYS A 26 1.03 23.64 0.52
C LYS A 26 0.41 22.34 0.02
N ILE A 27 -0.91 22.25 0.08
CA ILE A 27 -1.67 21.15 -0.49
C ILE A 27 -2.66 21.75 -1.46
N GLU A 28 -2.60 21.33 -2.70
CA GLU A 28 -3.51 21.76 -3.74
C GLU A 28 -4.20 20.55 -4.38
N ARG A 29 -5.45 20.74 -4.79
CA ARG A 29 -6.18 19.74 -5.54
C ARG A 29 -5.81 19.84 -7.01
N ILE A 30 -5.52 18.73 -7.64
CA ILE A 30 -5.22 18.61 -9.06
C ILE A 30 -6.44 18.03 -9.77
N GLY A 31 -6.95 18.76 -10.76
CA GLY A 31 -8.08 18.34 -11.59
C GLY A 31 -9.44 18.30 -10.88
N PRO A 32 -10.41 17.58 -11.46
CA PRO A 32 -11.79 17.55 -10.99
C PRO A 32 -12.00 16.67 -9.75
N ALA A 33 -13.25 16.64 -9.26
CA ALA A 33 -13.69 15.68 -8.26
C ALA A 33 -13.70 14.26 -8.84
N LEU A 34 -13.15 13.32 -8.09
CA LEU A 34 -13.06 11.90 -8.42
C LEU A 34 -13.92 11.07 -7.47
N ALA A 35 -14.76 10.19 -8.04
CA ALA A 35 -15.62 9.32 -7.22
C ALA A 35 -14.84 8.11 -6.72
N HIS A 36 -14.48 8.10 -5.43
CA HIS A 36 -13.77 7.01 -4.79
C HIS A 36 -12.49 6.58 -5.55
N PRO A 37 -11.51 7.48 -5.79
CA PRO A 37 -10.23 7.10 -6.37
C PRO A 37 -9.54 6.09 -5.46
N TRP A 38 -8.83 5.10 -6.06
CA TRP A 38 -8.31 3.99 -5.25
C TRP A 38 -6.80 3.81 -5.36
N GLY A 39 -6.25 3.71 -6.56
CA GLY A 39 -4.82 3.55 -6.81
C GLY A 39 -4.34 4.52 -7.87
N MET A 40 -3.06 4.86 -7.84
CA MET A 40 -2.42 5.70 -8.84
C MET A 40 -1.01 5.23 -9.15
N ASP A 41 -0.58 5.48 -10.40
CA ASP A 41 0.82 5.33 -10.79
C ASP A 41 1.18 6.35 -11.87
N PHE A 42 2.46 6.67 -11.98
CA PHE A 42 2.97 7.62 -12.96
C PHE A 42 3.00 7.00 -14.36
N LEU A 43 2.40 7.67 -15.32
CA LEU A 43 2.52 7.33 -16.74
C LEU A 43 3.79 7.92 -17.34
N ASP A 44 4.13 9.12 -16.90
CA ASP A 44 5.34 9.89 -17.21
C ASP A 44 5.61 10.93 -16.10
N ASP A 45 6.59 11.82 -16.29
CA ASP A 45 7.00 12.81 -15.28
C ASP A 45 5.93 13.84 -14.90
N ASN A 46 4.89 14.01 -15.74
CA ASN A 46 3.83 15.00 -15.55
C ASN A 46 2.42 14.41 -15.56
N THR A 47 2.29 13.09 -15.69
CA THR A 47 0.98 12.46 -15.88
C THR A 47 0.83 11.24 -14.99
N VAL A 48 -0.31 11.13 -14.33
CA VAL A 48 -0.68 9.95 -13.54
C VAL A 48 -1.93 9.26 -14.08
N LEU A 49 -1.97 7.94 -13.94
CA LEU A 49 -3.19 7.16 -14.05
C LEU A 49 -3.81 7.01 -12.67
N VAL A 50 -5.12 7.19 -12.57
CA VAL A 50 -5.89 7.06 -11.33
C VAL A 50 -7.08 6.15 -11.56
N THR A 51 -7.15 5.05 -10.81
CA THR A 51 -8.33 4.17 -10.81
C THR A 51 -9.46 4.75 -9.97
N LEU A 52 -10.68 4.56 -10.43
CA LEU A 52 -11.89 4.84 -9.67
C LEU A 52 -12.56 3.53 -9.31
N ARG A 53 -12.85 3.31 -8.03
CA ARG A 53 -13.40 2.05 -7.54
C ARG A 53 -14.64 1.59 -8.28
N GLY A 54 -15.41 2.53 -8.85
CA GLY A 54 -16.58 2.24 -9.68
C GLY A 54 -16.30 1.55 -11.02
N GLY A 55 -15.04 1.36 -11.42
CA GLY A 55 -14.64 0.73 -12.68
C GLY A 55 -14.04 1.72 -13.69
N GLY A 56 -13.71 2.95 -13.29
CA GLY A 56 -13.08 3.96 -14.15
C GLY A 56 -11.56 3.97 -14.04
N LEU A 57 -10.91 4.52 -15.07
CA LEU A 57 -9.50 4.90 -15.09
C LEU A 57 -9.37 6.28 -15.72
N MET A 58 -8.66 7.17 -15.04
CA MET A 58 -8.45 8.55 -15.46
C MET A 58 -6.96 8.77 -15.69
N ARG A 59 -6.62 9.50 -16.75
CA ARG A 59 -5.30 10.10 -16.94
C ARG A 59 -5.41 11.59 -16.53
N ILE A 60 -4.50 12.02 -15.64
CA ILE A 60 -4.52 13.38 -15.08
C ILE A 60 -3.14 14.00 -15.26
N ALA A 61 -3.07 15.16 -15.90
CA ALA A 61 -1.88 15.98 -15.99
C ALA A 61 -1.66 16.73 -14.67
N LEU A 62 -0.43 16.77 -14.18
CA LEU A 62 -0.10 17.34 -12.87
C LEU A 62 0.04 18.88 -12.90
N ASP A 63 0.37 19.46 -14.07
CA ASP A 63 0.57 20.91 -14.21
C ASP A 63 -0.74 21.69 -14.16
N ASP A 64 -1.78 21.23 -14.88
CA ASP A 64 -3.03 21.96 -15.09
C ASP A 64 -4.28 21.19 -14.65
N GLY A 65 -4.12 19.90 -14.30
CA GLY A 65 -5.23 19.02 -13.91
C GLY A 65 -6.11 18.58 -15.08
N GLU A 66 -5.65 18.74 -16.35
CA GLU A 66 -6.37 18.19 -17.50
C GLU A 66 -6.61 16.70 -17.29
N THR A 67 -7.85 16.28 -17.47
CA THR A 67 -8.30 14.93 -17.11
C THR A 67 -8.95 14.25 -18.29
N THR A 68 -8.48 13.06 -18.63
CA THR A 68 -9.00 12.24 -19.73
C THR A 68 -9.47 10.88 -19.23
N VAL A 69 -10.66 10.46 -19.66
CA VAL A 69 -11.19 9.12 -19.37
C VAL A 69 -10.50 8.09 -20.27
N ILE A 70 -10.03 7.01 -19.68
CA ILE A 70 -9.46 5.88 -20.41
C ILE A 70 -10.53 4.80 -20.61
N SER A 71 -10.66 4.32 -21.83
CA SER A 71 -11.60 3.25 -22.22
C SER A 71 -10.91 1.87 -22.29
N GLY A 72 -11.68 0.79 -22.58
CA GLY A 72 -11.16 -0.56 -22.73
C GLY A 72 -10.96 -1.31 -21.41
N LEU A 73 -11.63 -0.88 -20.34
CA LEU A 73 -11.54 -1.45 -19.00
C LEU A 73 -12.35 -2.74 -18.85
N PRO A 74 -11.99 -3.62 -17.90
CA PRO A 74 -12.82 -4.76 -17.53
C PRO A 74 -14.08 -4.31 -16.78
N GLU A 75 -15.11 -5.13 -16.82
CA GLU A 75 -16.22 -5.04 -15.88
C GLU A 75 -15.77 -5.50 -14.50
N VAL A 76 -16.17 -4.77 -13.43
CA VAL A 76 -15.70 -5.02 -12.08
C VAL A 76 -16.84 -5.31 -11.10
N TYR A 77 -16.58 -6.17 -10.11
CA TYR A 77 -17.48 -6.41 -8.99
C TYR A 77 -17.45 -5.23 -8.02
N ASN A 78 -18.19 -4.17 -8.33
CA ASN A 78 -18.23 -2.95 -7.52
C ASN A 78 -19.23 -3.07 -6.36
N ARG A 79 -18.93 -3.91 -5.38
CA ARG A 79 -19.74 -4.06 -4.16
C ARG A 79 -18.85 -4.03 -2.93
N ARG A 80 -19.25 -3.26 -1.89
CA ARG A 80 -18.51 -3.07 -0.63
C ARG A 80 -17.07 -2.57 -0.86
N GLN A 81 -16.06 -3.44 -0.69
CA GLN A 81 -14.64 -3.10 -0.88
C GLN A 81 -14.13 -3.46 -2.29
N GLY A 82 -14.94 -4.11 -3.11
CA GLY A 82 -14.59 -4.46 -4.48
C GLY A 82 -14.72 -3.30 -5.46
N GLY A 83 -14.15 -3.45 -6.65
CA GLY A 83 -14.14 -2.49 -7.74
C GLY A 83 -12.88 -2.56 -8.58
N MET A 84 -12.59 -1.49 -9.34
CA MET A 84 -11.28 -1.21 -9.90
C MET A 84 -10.41 -0.71 -8.76
N LEU A 85 -9.32 -1.43 -8.49
CA LEU A 85 -8.53 -1.17 -7.30
C LEU A 85 -7.18 -0.54 -7.68
N ASP A 86 -6.16 -1.29 -7.96
CA ASP A 86 -4.84 -0.72 -8.22
C ASP A 86 -4.47 -0.65 -9.70
N VAL A 87 -3.51 0.21 -10.01
CA VAL A 87 -2.87 0.33 -11.31
C VAL A 87 -1.37 0.39 -11.13
N ALA A 88 -0.62 -0.26 -12.03
CA ALA A 88 0.81 -0.13 -12.12
C ALA A 88 1.22 0.07 -13.59
N VAL A 89 2.23 0.90 -13.81
CA VAL A 89 2.80 1.23 -15.11
C VAL A 89 4.25 0.72 -15.16
N ALA A 90 4.55 -0.14 -16.11
CA ALA A 90 5.93 -0.60 -16.28
C ALA A 90 6.22 -0.94 -17.74
N ASP A 91 7.33 -0.40 -18.27
CA ASP A 91 7.84 -0.61 -19.63
C ASP A 91 6.75 -0.50 -20.71
N GLY A 92 5.91 0.57 -20.62
CA GLY A 92 4.83 0.86 -21.57
C GLY A 92 3.61 -0.06 -21.47
N GLN A 93 3.55 -0.93 -20.45
CA GLN A 93 2.39 -1.76 -20.13
C GLN A 93 1.66 -1.20 -18.93
N ILE A 94 0.34 -1.37 -18.93
CA ILE A 94 -0.56 -1.04 -17.83
C ILE A 94 -1.03 -2.34 -17.21
N TYR A 95 -0.88 -2.44 -15.90
CA TYR A 95 -1.40 -3.55 -15.09
C TYR A 95 -2.54 -3.02 -14.23
N LEU A 96 -3.68 -3.69 -14.29
CA LEU A 96 -4.86 -3.34 -13.49
C LEU A 96 -5.15 -4.47 -12.53
N CYS A 97 -5.26 -4.17 -11.24
CA CYS A 97 -5.78 -5.11 -10.26
C CYS A 97 -7.20 -4.72 -9.86
N TYR A 98 -8.10 -5.67 -9.90
CA TYR A 98 -9.52 -5.42 -9.69
C TYR A 98 -10.24 -6.64 -9.12
N SER A 99 -11.47 -6.45 -8.66
CA SER A 99 -12.35 -7.54 -8.29
C SER A 99 -13.15 -8.00 -9.51
N ALA A 100 -12.81 -9.18 -10.04
CA ALA A 100 -13.48 -9.80 -11.17
C ALA A 100 -14.84 -10.42 -10.78
N ILE A 101 -15.78 -10.38 -11.71
CA ILE A 101 -17.06 -11.09 -11.62
C ILE A 101 -16.85 -12.49 -12.19
N LEU A 102 -17.19 -13.52 -11.43
CA LEU A 102 -17.09 -14.93 -11.81
C LEU A 102 -18.45 -15.61 -11.54
N ASP A 103 -18.72 -16.73 -12.19
CA ASP A 103 -19.99 -17.46 -12.05
C ASP A 103 -20.31 -17.82 -10.60
N SER A 104 -19.28 -18.21 -9.83
CA SER A 104 -19.41 -18.61 -8.42
C SER A 104 -19.26 -17.47 -7.41
N GLY A 105 -19.01 -16.23 -7.87
CA GLY A 105 -18.81 -15.07 -6.99
C GLY A 105 -17.86 -14.03 -7.55
N SER A 106 -16.91 -13.57 -6.72
CA SER A 106 -15.90 -12.60 -7.12
C SER A 106 -14.52 -13.00 -6.58
N SER A 107 -13.48 -12.69 -7.33
CA SER A 107 -12.09 -12.86 -6.90
C SER A 107 -11.22 -11.67 -7.36
N THR A 108 -10.02 -11.57 -6.82
CA THR A 108 -9.03 -10.62 -7.30
C THR A 108 -8.46 -11.10 -8.64
N ALA A 109 -8.38 -10.20 -9.62
CA ALA A 109 -7.78 -10.49 -10.92
C ALA A 109 -6.80 -9.39 -11.33
N ILE A 110 -5.88 -9.73 -12.23
CA ILE A 110 -4.89 -8.83 -12.79
C ILE A 110 -4.96 -8.90 -14.31
N ASP A 111 -5.15 -7.73 -14.93
CA ASP A 111 -5.06 -7.58 -16.38
C ASP A 111 -3.76 -6.87 -16.75
N ARG A 112 -3.21 -7.23 -17.91
CA ARG A 112 -2.18 -6.49 -18.61
C ARG A 112 -2.77 -5.89 -19.88
N ALA A 113 -2.40 -4.64 -20.20
CA ALA A 113 -2.85 -3.97 -21.41
C ALA A 113 -1.80 -2.96 -21.91
N THR A 114 -1.96 -2.47 -23.14
CA THR A 114 -1.19 -1.37 -23.70
C THR A 114 -2.09 -0.14 -23.81
N LEU A 115 -1.63 1.02 -23.37
CA LEU A 115 -2.34 2.29 -23.54
C LEU A 115 -1.98 2.90 -24.90
N VAL A 116 -2.98 3.12 -25.74
CA VAL A 116 -2.82 3.82 -27.02
C VAL A 116 -3.86 4.93 -27.11
N GLY A 117 -3.41 6.16 -27.19
CA GLY A 117 -4.27 7.32 -27.06
C GLY A 117 -5.02 7.32 -25.72
N ASN A 118 -6.33 7.17 -25.74
CA ASN A 118 -7.20 7.14 -24.56
C ASN A 118 -7.89 5.76 -24.39
N ALA A 119 -7.28 4.69 -24.93
CA ALA A 119 -7.85 3.35 -24.85
C ALA A 119 -6.79 2.31 -24.44
N LEU A 120 -7.19 1.41 -23.54
CA LEU A 120 -6.46 0.18 -23.29
C LEU A 120 -6.79 -0.83 -24.38
N ILE A 121 -5.75 -1.25 -25.10
CA ILE A 121 -5.83 -2.27 -26.14
C ILE A 121 -5.04 -3.52 -25.75
N ARG A 122 -5.27 -4.64 -26.45
CA ARG A 122 -4.61 -5.92 -26.15
C ARG A 122 -4.72 -6.34 -24.70
N ARG A 123 -5.82 -5.96 -24.04
CA ARG A 123 -6.06 -6.33 -22.66
C ARG A 123 -6.19 -7.84 -22.52
N GLN A 124 -5.46 -8.39 -21.59
CA GLN A 124 -5.43 -9.82 -21.26
C GLN A 124 -5.43 -10.01 -19.75
N THR A 125 -6.31 -10.85 -19.24
CA THR A 125 -6.26 -11.31 -17.86
C THR A 125 -5.09 -12.28 -17.71
N ILE A 126 -4.12 -11.92 -16.89
CA ILE A 126 -2.90 -12.68 -16.63
C ILE A 126 -2.92 -13.42 -15.30
N PHE A 127 -3.86 -13.09 -14.41
CA PHE A 127 -4.08 -13.78 -13.15
C PHE A 127 -5.54 -13.66 -12.72
N THR A 128 -6.06 -14.72 -12.12
CA THR A 128 -7.35 -14.72 -11.41
C THR A 128 -7.25 -15.63 -10.18
N GLY A 129 -7.59 -15.10 -9.01
CA GLY A 129 -7.57 -15.88 -7.76
C GLY A 129 -8.55 -17.06 -7.81
N ASN A 130 -8.09 -18.23 -7.37
CA ASN A 130 -8.73 -19.53 -7.58
C ASN A 130 -9.86 -19.86 -6.59
N ASN A 131 -10.14 -19.03 -5.59
CA ASN A 131 -11.20 -19.24 -4.60
C ASN A 131 -12.23 -18.10 -4.58
N PRO A 132 -13.08 -18.00 -5.62
CA PRO A 132 -14.10 -16.97 -5.70
C PRO A 132 -15.13 -17.12 -4.58
N THR A 133 -15.57 -15.99 -4.02
CA THR A 133 -16.57 -15.93 -2.97
C THR A 133 -17.63 -14.87 -3.25
N ARG A 134 -18.78 -14.97 -2.60
CA ARG A 134 -19.81 -13.91 -2.62
C ARG A 134 -19.52 -12.78 -1.63
N SER A 135 -18.41 -12.87 -0.88
CA SER A 135 -17.97 -11.84 0.05
C SER A 135 -17.51 -10.60 -0.71
N GLY A 136 -17.98 -9.43 -0.32
CA GLY A 136 -17.49 -8.15 -0.82
C GLY A 136 -16.34 -7.58 0.01
N HIS A 137 -15.66 -8.39 0.81
CA HIS A 137 -14.61 -7.96 1.74
C HIS A 137 -13.23 -8.47 1.35
N HIS A 138 -12.19 -7.76 1.78
CA HIS A 138 -10.79 -8.15 1.80
C HIS A 138 -10.28 -8.66 0.44
N PHE A 139 -10.27 -7.80 -0.56
CA PHE A 139 -9.71 -8.14 -1.87
C PHE A 139 -8.18 -8.00 -1.91
N GLY A 140 -7.58 -7.21 -0.99
CA GLY A 140 -6.18 -6.82 -1.09
C GLY A 140 -5.95 -5.95 -2.32
N CYS A 141 -5.23 -6.48 -3.32
CA CYS A 141 -5.13 -5.91 -4.66
C CYS A 141 -4.16 -4.71 -4.76
N ARG A 142 -3.05 -4.70 -4.02
CA ARG A 142 -1.92 -3.81 -4.32
C ARG A 142 -0.95 -4.50 -5.25
N LEU A 143 -0.41 -3.73 -6.19
CA LEU A 143 0.56 -4.17 -7.19
C LEU A 143 1.91 -3.53 -6.96
N GLN A 144 2.98 -4.30 -7.21
CA GLN A 144 4.32 -3.79 -7.47
C GLN A 144 4.94 -4.56 -8.63
N VAL A 145 5.49 -3.83 -9.60
CA VAL A 145 6.20 -4.42 -10.74
C VAL A 145 7.67 -4.12 -10.59
N THR A 146 8.47 -5.14 -10.32
CA THR A 146 9.92 -5.01 -10.11
C THR A 146 10.65 -6.27 -10.52
N GLY A 147 11.90 -6.14 -11.00
CA GLY A 147 12.76 -7.28 -11.38
C GLY A 147 12.15 -8.19 -12.46
N GLY A 148 11.29 -7.64 -13.34
CA GLY A 148 10.60 -8.43 -14.36
C GLY A 148 9.37 -9.19 -13.86
N MET A 149 9.01 -9.04 -12.59
CA MET A 149 7.91 -9.75 -11.94
C MET A 149 6.85 -8.79 -11.41
N ILE A 150 5.66 -9.34 -11.19
CA ILE A 150 4.54 -8.69 -10.51
C ILE A 150 4.37 -9.34 -9.15
N TYR A 151 4.36 -8.53 -8.10
CA TYR A 151 3.88 -8.91 -6.79
C TYR A 151 2.49 -8.32 -6.58
N ALA A 152 1.56 -9.14 -6.12
CA ALA A 152 0.20 -8.67 -5.84
C ALA A 152 -0.31 -9.23 -4.52
N SER A 153 -0.96 -8.39 -3.74
CA SER A 153 -1.54 -8.79 -2.47
C SER A 153 -2.98 -9.24 -2.63
N LEU A 154 -3.36 -10.33 -1.97
CA LEU A 154 -4.73 -10.81 -1.90
C LEU A 154 -5.17 -10.90 -0.42
N GLY A 155 -6.37 -10.42 -0.14
CA GLY A 155 -6.95 -10.53 1.20
C GLY A 155 -7.64 -11.88 1.42
N ASP A 156 -7.92 -12.22 2.69
CA ASP A 156 -8.53 -13.49 3.12
C ASP A 156 -10.02 -13.66 2.69
N ARG A 157 -10.58 -12.68 1.98
CA ARG A 157 -11.97 -12.63 1.50
C ARG A 157 -13.00 -12.68 2.63
N GLY A 158 -12.61 -12.33 3.86
CA GLY A 158 -13.44 -12.36 5.05
C GLY A 158 -13.59 -13.75 5.68
N THR A 159 -12.86 -14.74 5.19
CA THR A 159 -12.77 -16.10 5.74
C THR A 159 -11.32 -16.31 6.19
N ARG A 160 -11.08 -16.23 7.49
CA ARG A 160 -9.74 -16.20 8.10
C ARG A 160 -8.87 -17.39 7.71
N ASP A 161 -9.48 -18.58 7.68
CA ASP A 161 -8.77 -19.83 7.43
C ASP A 161 -8.16 -19.88 6.01
N ASN A 162 -8.70 -19.11 5.07
CA ASN A 162 -8.10 -18.96 3.73
C ASN A 162 -6.65 -18.52 3.80
N ALA A 163 -6.29 -17.66 4.75
CA ALA A 163 -4.93 -17.14 4.88
C ALA A 163 -3.91 -18.21 5.33
N GLN A 164 -4.37 -19.35 5.79
CA GLN A 164 -3.53 -20.50 6.17
C GLN A 164 -3.69 -21.68 5.20
N ASP A 165 -4.49 -21.53 4.14
CA ASP A 165 -4.62 -22.53 3.08
C ASP A 165 -3.73 -22.15 1.87
N PRO A 166 -2.56 -22.79 1.71
CA PRO A 166 -1.66 -22.47 0.63
C PRO A 166 -2.13 -22.93 -0.76
N ALA A 167 -3.21 -23.70 -0.85
CA ALA A 167 -3.85 -24.03 -2.12
C ALA A 167 -4.77 -22.92 -2.62
N ALA A 168 -5.17 -22.00 -1.74
CA ALA A 168 -6.03 -20.86 -2.03
C ALA A 168 -5.23 -19.55 -2.13
N HIS A 169 -5.47 -18.75 -3.16
CA HIS A 169 -4.79 -17.45 -3.29
C HIS A 169 -5.25 -16.39 -2.26
N ALA A 170 -6.40 -16.58 -1.63
CA ALA A 170 -6.91 -15.64 -0.64
C ALA A 170 -6.04 -15.61 0.62
N GLY A 171 -5.68 -14.41 1.08
CA GLY A 171 -4.80 -14.22 2.24
C GLY A 171 -3.32 -14.44 1.95
N SER A 172 -2.89 -14.17 0.71
CA SER A 172 -1.51 -14.36 0.25
C SER A 172 -0.92 -13.13 -0.44
N LEU A 173 0.38 -13.12 -0.57
CA LEU A 173 1.09 -12.36 -1.59
C LEU A 173 1.45 -13.33 -2.72
N ILE A 174 1.05 -13.03 -3.94
CA ILE A 174 1.44 -13.78 -5.13
C ILE A 174 2.63 -13.12 -5.83
N ARG A 175 3.39 -13.93 -6.59
CA ARG A 175 4.43 -13.48 -7.48
C ARG A 175 4.31 -14.22 -8.82
N ILE A 176 4.19 -13.46 -9.90
CA ILE A 176 4.09 -13.95 -11.27
C ILE A 176 5.03 -13.16 -12.18
N ASN A 177 5.40 -13.72 -13.30
CA ASN A 177 6.04 -12.99 -14.39
C ASN A 177 5.05 -11.98 -14.99
N ARG A 178 5.56 -10.99 -15.73
CA ARG A 178 4.74 -9.92 -16.34
C ARG A 178 3.77 -10.41 -17.42
N ASP A 179 3.93 -11.63 -17.89
CA ASP A 179 3.02 -12.29 -18.83
C ASP A 179 2.02 -13.24 -18.14
N GLY A 180 2.10 -13.38 -16.82
CA GLY A 180 1.26 -14.24 -16.00
C GLY A 180 1.85 -15.66 -15.78
N SER A 181 2.98 -16.00 -16.39
CA SER A 181 3.65 -17.28 -16.13
C SER A 181 4.28 -17.30 -14.72
N ILE A 182 4.56 -18.50 -14.24
CA ILE A 182 5.14 -18.69 -12.91
C ILE A 182 6.67 -18.50 -12.99
N PRO A 183 7.27 -17.67 -12.12
CA PRO A 183 8.71 -17.57 -12.00
C PRO A 183 9.35 -18.88 -11.55
N ASP A 184 10.46 -19.30 -12.18
CA ASP A 184 11.16 -20.55 -11.88
C ASP A 184 11.64 -20.64 -10.42
N ASN A 185 11.82 -19.49 -9.76
CA ASN A 185 12.26 -19.39 -8.38
C ASN A 185 11.14 -19.07 -7.38
N ASN A 186 9.88 -19.33 -7.75
CA ASN A 186 8.78 -19.33 -6.77
C ASN A 186 8.96 -20.49 -5.78
N PRO A 187 8.41 -20.37 -4.55
CA PRO A 187 8.47 -21.44 -3.57
C PRO A 187 7.83 -22.73 -4.10
N GLU A 188 8.61 -23.79 -4.27
CA GLU A 188 8.11 -25.12 -4.60
C GLU A 188 7.76 -25.88 -3.32
N LYS A 189 6.50 -25.81 -2.92
CA LYS A 189 5.99 -26.52 -1.73
C LYS A 189 4.79 -27.37 -2.09
N ALA A 190 4.78 -28.62 -1.63
CA ALA A 190 3.66 -29.53 -1.88
C ALA A 190 2.33 -28.94 -1.37
N GLY A 191 1.32 -28.93 -2.24
CA GLY A 191 -0.02 -28.42 -1.94
C GLY A 191 -0.17 -26.88 -2.06
N TRP A 192 0.89 -26.16 -2.44
CA TRP A 192 0.81 -24.72 -2.69
C TRP A 192 0.36 -24.43 -4.12
N ALA A 193 -0.47 -23.39 -4.28
CA ALA A 193 -0.68 -22.81 -5.62
C ALA A 193 0.62 -22.14 -6.07
N PRO A 194 1.04 -22.38 -7.35
CA PRO A 194 2.39 -22.00 -7.80
C PRO A 194 2.65 -20.48 -7.84
N GLU A 195 1.61 -19.66 -7.88
CA GLU A 195 1.70 -18.21 -7.83
C GLU A 195 2.00 -17.67 -6.43
N ILE A 196 1.72 -18.44 -5.38
CA ILE A 196 1.84 -17.97 -4.00
C ILE A 196 3.30 -17.81 -3.62
N PHE A 197 3.63 -16.60 -3.15
CA PHE A 197 4.94 -16.26 -2.62
C PHE A 197 4.99 -16.30 -1.10
N THR A 198 3.98 -15.74 -0.41
CA THR A 198 3.82 -15.81 1.05
C THR A 198 2.35 -15.97 1.42
N ILE A 199 2.08 -16.50 2.61
CA ILE A 199 0.73 -16.70 3.17
C ILE A 199 0.58 -16.01 4.53
N GLY A 200 -0.61 -16.07 5.11
CA GLY A 200 -0.87 -15.54 6.43
C GLY A 200 -1.18 -14.05 6.46
N HIS A 201 -1.80 -13.53 5.40
CA HIS A 201 -2.20 -12.14 5.29
C HIS A 201 -3.71 -11.96 5.44
N ARG A 202 -4.13 -10.90 6.12
CA ARG A 202 -5.57 -10.61 6.29
C ARG A 202 -6.14 -9.77 5.16
N ASN A 203 -5.67 -8.56 5.00
CA ASN A 203 -6.16 -7.62 3.98
C ASN A 203 -5.11 -6.53 3.70
N PRO A 204 -4.04 -6.85 2.99
CA PRO A 204 -3.02 -5.87 2.63
C PRO A 204 -3.59 -4.78 1.73
N GLN A 205 -3.28 -3.51 2.05
CA GLN A 205 -3.82 -2.33 1.37
C GLN A 205 -2.75 -1.40 0.82
N GLY A 206 -1.51 -1.57 1.23
CA GLY A 206 -0.36 -0.85 0.71
C GLY A 206 0.80 -1.78 0.45
N MET A 207 1.61 -1.44 -0.54
CA MET A 207 2.84 -2.13 -0.89
C MET A 207 3.83 -1.13 -1.47
N ALA A 208 5.08 -1.20 -1.05
CA ALA A 208 6.16 -0.39 -1.60
C ALA A 208 7.47 -1.19 -1.60
N ILE A 209 8.32 -0.91 -2.57
CA ILE A 209 9.67 -1.48 -2.63
C ILE A 209 10.62 -0.56 -1.88
N HIS A 210 11.37 -1.09 -0.93
CA HIS A 210 12.39 -0.33 -0.24
C HIS A 210 13.54 0.01 -1.21
N PRO A 211 13.86 1.31 -1.45
CA PRO A 211 14.70 1.72 -2.57
C PRO A 211 16.14 1.19 -2.49
N ARG A 212 16.67 0.95 -1.29
CA ARG A 212 18.06 0.48 -1.11
C ARG A 212 18.19 -1.03 -0.99
N THR A 213 17.20 -1.73 -0.42
CA THR A 213 17.31 -3.17 -0.15
C THR A 213 16.55 -4.03 -1.15
N GLY A 214 15.58 -3.45 -1.88
CA GLY A 214 14.67 -4.18 -2.74
C GLY A 214 13.62 -5.01 -1.99
N ASP A 215 13.58 -4.91 -0.65
CA ASP A 215 12.57 -5.57 0.16
C ASP A 215 11.18 -5.02 -0.13
N ILE A 216 10.19 -5.90 -0.11
CA ILE A 216 8.79 -5.52 -0.30
C ILE A 216 8.21 -5.22 1.08
N TRP A 217 7.77 -4.00 1.26
CA TRP A 217 7.03 -3.60 2.45
C TRP A 217 5.55 -3.61 2.15
N THR A 218 4.78 -4.27 2.98
CA THR A 218 3.32 -4.26 2.93
C THR A 218 2.77 -3.77 4.25
N HIS A 219 1.59 -3.21 4.24
CA HIS A 219 0.80 -3.07 5.46
C HIS A 219 -0.60 -3.60 5.23
N GLU A 220 -1.21 -4.08 6.29
CA GLU A 220 -2.52 -4.68 6.24
C GLU A 220 -3.44 -4.26 7.39
N HIS A 221 -4.74 -4.35 7.10
CA HIS A 221 -5.75 -4.14 8.13
C HIS A 221 -5.85 -5.34 9.05
N GLY A 222 -5.58 -5.14 10.33
CA GLY A 222 -6.00 -6.03 11.38
C GLY A 222 -7.51 -5.97 11.61
N PRO A 223 -8.02 -6.72 12.59
CA PRO A 223 -9.39 -6.54 13.09
C PRO A 223 -9.48 -5.26 13.97
N ARG A 224 -10.05 -5.32 15.15
CA ARG A 224 -10.08 -4.17 16.07
C ARG A 224 -8.71 -4.00 16.76
N GLY A 225 -7.85 -3.15 16.23
CA GLY A 225 -6.42 -3.07 16.54
C GLY A 225 -5.61 -4.07 15.70
N GLY A 226 -4.28 -3.96 15.72
CA GLY A 226 -3.38 -4.88 15.03
C GLY A 226 -3.32 -4.69 13.52
N ASP A 227 -3.50 -3.47 13.00
CA ASP A 227 -2.99 -3.11 11.69
C ASP A 227 -1.47 -3.17 11.77
N GLU A 228 -0.79 -3.63 10.71
CA GLU A 228 0.64 -3.92 10.80
C GLU A 228 1.41 -3.60 9.51
N ILE A 229 2.72 -3.37 9.66
CA ILE A 229 3.67 -3.35 8.54
C ILE A 229 4.44 -4.65 8.56
N ASN A 230 4.48 -5.32 7.41
CA ASN A 230 5.26 -6.52 7.16
C ASN A 230 6.38 -6.23 6.16
N ILE A 231 7.56 -6.83 6.39
CA ILE A 231 8.71 -6.74 5.49
C ILE A 231 8.95 -8.13 4.90
N ILE A 232 8.85 -8.22 3.59
CA ILE A 232 9.05 -9.44 2.82
C ILE A 232 10.36 -9.29 2.06
N ARG A 233 11.31 -10.20 2.30
CA ARG A 233 12.62 -10.22 1.64
C ARG A 233 12.58 -11.24 0.50
N PRO A 234 12.51 -10.82 -0.76
CA PRO A 234 12.33 -11.76 -1.88
C PRO A 234 13.38 -12.87 -1.96
N ALA A 235 14.60 -12.61 -1.50
CA ALA A 235 15.68 -13.61 -1.48
C ALA A 235 15.54 -14.67 -0.38
N HIS A 236 14.70 -14.44 0.65
CA HIS A 236 14.68 -15.25 1.87
C HIS A 236 13.30 -15.74 2.28
N ASP A 237 12.26 -14.92 2.04
CA ASP A 237 10.94 -15.12 2.64
C ASP A 237 9.96 -15.85 1.69
N GLY A 238 10.44 -16.39 0.56
CA GLY A 238 9.64 -17.25 -0.30
C GLY A 238 9.10 -18.45 0.47
N GLY A 239 7.76 -18.58 0.53
CA GLY A 239 7.08 -19.61 1.32
C GLY A 239 6.93 -19.29 2.81
N ALA A 240 7.18 -18.06 3.25
CA ALA A 240 6.98 -17.63 4.63
C ALA A 240 5.49 -17.44 4.96
N ASN A 241 5.17 -17.55 6.26
CA ASN A 241 3.84 -17.35 6.81
C ASN A 241 3.84 -16.15 7.76
N PHE A 242 3.01 -15.13 7.47
CA PHE A 242 2.90 -13.89 8.23
C PHE A 242 1.85 -13.97 9.36
N GLY A 243 1.28 -15.14 9.59
CA GLY A 243 0.64 -15.52 10.85
C GLY A 243 -0.86 -15.36 10.93
N TRP A 244 -1.51 -14.47 10.18
CA TRP A 244 -2.97 -14.32 10.26
C TRP A 244 -3.71 -15.63 9.94
N PRO A 245 -4.73 -16.06 10.74
CA PRO A 245 -5.21 -15.50 12.00
C PRO A 245 -4.57 -16.16 13.24
N THR A 246 -3.64 -17.10 13.08
CA THR A 246 -3.00 -17.88 14.15
C THR A 246 -2.20 -17.00 15.09
N VAL A 247 -1.55 -15.99 14.54
CA VAL A 247 -0.85 -14.91 15.26
C VAL A 247 -1.59 -13.61 14.96
N SER A 248 -1.94 -12.80 15.97
CA SER A 248 -2.63 -11.53 15.76
C SER A 248 -2.60 -10.65 17.00
N HIS A 249 -2.28 -9.37 16.81
CA HIS A 249 -2.37 -8.33 17.84
C HIS A 249 -3.80 -7.79 18.01
N GLY A 250 -4.74 -8.19 17.15
CA GLY A 250 -6.08 -7.62 17.09
C GLY A 250 -7.11 -8.30 17.98
N ARG A 251 -8.26 -7.64 18.07
CA ARG A 251 -9.44 -8.08 18.85
C ARG A 251 -10.67 -8.24 17.97
N GLU A 252 -11.58 -9.12 18.36
CA GLU A 252 -12.86 -9.30 17.70
C GLU A 252 -13.71 -8.03 17.77
N TYR A 253 -14.37 -7.68 16.67
CA TYR A 253 -15.24 -6.50 16.63
C TYR A 253 -16.45 -6.64 17.57
N ALA A 254 -17.06 -7.82 17.60
CA ALA A 254 -18.29 -8.05 18.36
C ALA A 254 -18.04 -8.21 19.88
N THR A 255 -17.01 -8.95 20.25
CA THR A 255 -16.77 -9.35 21.65
C THR A 255 -15.66 -8.58 22.33
N GLY A 256 -14.76 -7.95 21.57
CA GLY A 256 -13.56 -7.32 22.11
C GLY A 256 -12.50 -8.32 22.62
N LEU A 257 -12.74 -9.62 22.51
CA LEU A 257 -11.77 -10.66 22.88
C LEU A 257 -10.61 -10.66 21.89
N ARG A 258 -9.44 -11.17 22.28
CA ARG A 258 -8.31 -11.37 21.36
C ARG A 258 -8.69 -12.34 20.25
N VAL A 259 -8.26 -12.06 19.01
CA VAL A 259 -8.42 -12.98 17.88
C VAL A 259 -7.55 -14.22 18.08
N SER A 260 -6.32 -14.01 18.51
CA SER A 260 -5.36 -15.07 18.86
C SER A 260 -4.89 -14.93 20.29
N LYS A 261 -4.46 -16.06 20.88
CA LYS A 261 -3.73 -16.08 22.16
C LYS A 261 -2.27 -15.64 22.00
N HIS A 262 -1.78 -15.62 20.75
CA HIS A 262 -0.39 -15.41 20.42
C HIS A 262 -0.19 -14.12 19.61
N ASP A 263 0.77 -13.32 20.02
CA ASP A 263 1.25 -12.14 19.31
C ASP A 263 2.48 -12.47 18.45
N SER A 264 3.18 -13.56 18.76
CA SER A 264 4.31 -14.13 18.05
C SER A 264 4.39 -15.63 18.31
N LEU A 265 4.83 -16.42 17.32
CA LEU A 265 5.07 -17.86 17.43
C LEU A 265 6.24 -18.27 16.52
N PRO A 266 7.05 -19.28 16.93
CA PRO A 266 8.04 -19.87 16.05
C PRO A 266 7.42 -20.37 14.73
N GLY A 267 8.08 -20.11 13.62
CA GLY A 267 7.60 -20.48 12.28
C GLY A 267 6.73 -19.45 11.58
N TYR A 268 6.41 -18.36 12.23
CA TYR A 268 5.73 -17.20 11.66
C TYR A 268 6.65 -15.99 11.63
N VAL A 269 6.43 -15.10 10.67
CA VAL A 269 7.16 -13.83 10.55
C VAL A 269 6.42 -12.77 11.37
N ASP A 270 7.11 -12.16 12.31
CA ASP A 270 6.56 -11.07 13.12
C ASP A 270 6.49 -9.76 12.31
N PRO A 271 5.45 -8.93 12.53
CA PRO A 271 5.36 -7.62 11.90
C PRO A 271 6.47 -6.68 12.35
N ALA A 272 6.94 -5.83 11.45
CA ALA A 272 7.93 -4.79 11.76
C ALA A 272 7.35 -3.60 12.52
N TRP A 273 6.03 -3.39 12.44
CA TRP A 273 5.29 -2.33 13.12
C TRP A 273 3.83 -2.75 13.34
N VAL A 274 3.25 -2.35 14.47
CA VAL A 274 1.84 -2.65 14.80
C VAL A 274 1.16 -1.38 15.29
N TRP A 275 -0.07 -1.12 14.78
CA TRP A 275 -0.92 -0.03 15.25
C TRP A 275 -2.04 -0.53 16.17
N ILE A 276 -2.04 -0.03 17.40
CA ILE A 276 -3.13 -0.19 18.38
C ILE A 276 -3.43 1.17 18.99
N PRO A 277 -4.58 1.79 18.66
CA PRO A 277 -5.69 1.29 17.82
C PRO A 277 -5.37 1.24 16.33
N SER A 278 -6.13 0.45 15.57
CA SER A 278 -6.07 0.42 14.09
C SER A 278 -6.24 1.82 13.49
N ILE A 279 -5.43 2.14 12.50
CA ILE A 279 -5.48 3.39 11.72
C ILE A 279 -6.18 3.22 10.36
N ALA A 280 -6.45 1.98 9.95
CA ALA A 280 -6.85 1.58 8.60
C ALA A 280 -5.85 2.12 7.55
N PRO A 281 -4.60 1.60 7.54
CA PRO A 281 -3.57 2.04 6.60
C PRO A 281 -3.99 1.71 5.17
N SER A 282 -3.57 2.54 4.20
CA SER A 282 -4.09 2.48 2.84
C SER A 282 -2.98 2.45 1.77
N GLY A 283 -2.62 3.57 1.14
CA GLY A 283 -1.44 3.65 0.28
C GLY A 283 -0.18 3.89 1.09
N MET A 284 0.97 3.48 0.55
CA MET A 284 2.28 3.75 1.14
C MET A 284 3.33 3.96 0.06
N GLY A 285 4.34 4.77 0.37
CA GLY A 285 5.47 5.03 -0.52
C GLY A 285 6.69 5.50 0.27
N PHE A 286 7.88 5.06 -0.15
CA PHE A 286 9.11 5.62 0.40
C PHE A 286 9.36 7.01 -0.16
N TYR A 287 9.71 7.94 0.70
CA TYR A 287 10.23 9.21 0.24
C TYR A 287 11.67 8.99 -0.25
N PRO A 288 12.04 9.44 -1.49
CA PRO A 288 13.31 9.09 -2.09
C PRO A 288 14.50 9.51 -1.23
N ASP A 289 15.57 8.74 -1.35
CA ASP A 289 16.87 9.04 -0.77
C ASP A 289 17.75 9.66 -1.86
N ALA A 290 18.27 10.88 -1.68
CA ALA A 290 19.11 11.55 -2.66
C ALA A 290 20.42 10.78 -3.00
N ALA A 291 20.62 9.58 -2.42
CA ALA A 291 21.72 8.69 -2.74
C ALA A 291 21.64 8.09 -4.17
N ASP A 292 20.53 8.25 -4.88
CA ASP A 292 20.34 7.68 -6.23
C ASP A 292 20.99 8.52 -7.34
N GLY A 293 21.91 9.42 -6.97
CA GLY A 293 22.75 10.16 -7.95
C GLY A 293 22.02 11.27 -8.71
N ASN A 294 20.75 11.51 -8.49
CA ASN A 294 20.02 12.65 -9.00
C ASN A 294 19.97 13.75 -7.93
N ASP A 295 20.77 14.78 -8.13
CA ASP A 295 20.89 15.97 -7.27
C ASP A 295 19.67 16.91 -7.40
N THR A 296 18.49 16.35 -7.65
CA THR A 296 17.24 17.10 -7.61
C THR A 296 16.97 17.43 -6.14
N ALA A 297 16.90 18.71 -5.83
CA ALA A 297 16.58 19.18 -4.48
C ALA A 297 15.25 18.58 -4.05
N LEU A 298 15.28 17.64 -3.10
CA LEU A 298 14.07 17.03 -2.55
C LEU A 298 13.20 18.11 -1.93
N MET A 299 11.89 18.12 -2.24
CA MET A 299 10.96 19.10 -1.67
C MET A 299 10.85 18.98 -0.16
N PHE A 300 11.00 17.77 0.40
CA PHE A 300 10.93 17.50 1.85
C PHE A 300 12.17 16.73 2.29
N PRO A 301 13.33 17.36 2.41
CA PRO A 301 14.58 16.68 2.77
C PRO A 301 14.52 15.99 4.15
N GLU A 302 13.66 16.46 5.05
CA GLU A 302 13.43 15.84 6.36
C GLU A 302 12.67 14.51 6.30
N PHE A 303 12.04 14.18 5.17
CA PHE A 303 11.35 12.90 4.94
C PHE A 303 12.25 11.84 4.29
N LYS A 304 13.41 12.24 3.83
CA LYS A 304 14.38 11.42 3.10
C LYS A 304 14.54 10.01 3.71
N GLY A 305 14.40 8.99 2.87
CA GLY A 305 14.58 7.58 3.23
C GLY A 305 13.55 7.02 4.22
N ASN A 306 12.47 7.74 4.50
CA ASN A 306 11.41 7.29 5.40
C ASN A 306 10.15 6.90 4.62
N LEU A 307 9.22 6.22 5.29
CA LEU A 307 8.00 5.70 4.70
C LEU A 307 6.82 6.60 4.99
N LEU A 308 6.06 6.95 3.95
CA LEU A 308 4.79 7.64 4.05
C LEU A 308 3.65 6.61 4.06
N VAL A 309 2.66 6.78 4.94
CA VAL A 309 1.50 5.89 5.07
C VAL A 309 0.23 6.71 5.20
N GLY A 310 -0.73 6.47 4.30
CA GLY A 310 -2.06 7.03 4.37
C GLY A 310 -2.97 6.30 5.36
N SER A 311 -3.91 7.02 5.98
CA SER A 311 -4.90 6.46 6.90
C SER A 311 -6.32 6.83 6.49
N LEU A 312 -7.16 5.83 6.32
CA LEU A 312 -8.58 6.00 6.04
C LEU A 312 -9.37 6.41 7.29
N LYS A 313 -9.04 5.80 8.43
CA LYS A 313 -9.81 6.00 9.67
C LYS A 313 -9.59 7.37 10.27
N PHE A 314 -8.34 7.79 10.39
CA PHE A 314 -7.99 9.06 11.01
C PHE A 314 -7.83 10.19 9.99
N ARG A 315 -7.91 9.91 8.68
CA ARG A 315 -7.75 10.90 7.59
C ARG A 315 -6.38 11.59 7.66
N ARG A 316 -5.33 10.80 7.95
CA ARG A 316 -3.97 11.29 8.21
C ARG A 316 -2.98 10.79 7.19
N LEU A 317 -1.94 11.58 6.97
CA LEU A 317 -0.69 11.11 6.40
C LEU A 317 0.32 10.96 7.54
N TYR A 318 0.86 9.77 7.68
CA TYR A 318 1.93 9.46 8.62
C TYR A 318 3.28 9.38 7.92
N LEU A 319 4.32 9.88 8.59
CA LEU A 319 5.72 9.59 8.28
C LEU A 319 6.22 8.56 9.30
N ILE A 320 6.56 7.38 8.83
CA ILE A 320 7.21 6.34 9.62
C ILE A 320 8.71 6.52 9.47
N LYS A 321 9.35 7.01 10.53
CA LYS A 321 10.81 7.17 10.55
C LYS A 321 11.49 5.83 10.76
N LEU A 322 12.51 5.57 9.94
CA LEU A 322 13.31 4.37 10.01
C LEU A 322 14.55 4.58 10.87
N ASN A 323 15.00 3.51 11.49
CA ASN A 323 16.28 3.47 12.19
C ASN A 323 17.42 3.38 11.15
N GLY A 324 18.32 4.34 11.14
CA GLY A 324 19.40 4.43 10.15
C GLY A 324 20.34 3.22 10.13
N ASN A 325 20.46 2.48 11.24
CA ASN A 325 21.35 1.30 11.34
C ASN A 325 20.63 0.01 10.92
N THR A 326 19.38 -0.17 11.33
CA THR A 326 18.63 -1.42 11.12
C THR A 326 17.66 -1.35 9.93
N GLY A 327 17.32 -0.16 9.46
CA GLY A 327 16.29 0.08 8.43
C GLY A 327 14.86 -0.18 8.92
N LEU A 328 14.64 -0.59 10.17
CA LEU A 328 13.31 -0.93 10.70
C LEU A 328 12.54 0.33 11.16
N PRO A 329 11.20 0.29 11.19
CA PRO A 329 10.38 1.34 11.75
C PRO A 329 10.79 1.69 13.19
N ARG A 330 10.87 2.98 13.52
CA ARG A 330 11.29 3.47 14.83
C ARG A 330 10.26 4.36 15.50
N SER A 331 9.64 5.25 14.75
CA SER A 331 8.64 6.20 15.26
C SER A 331 7.71 6.65 14.15
N GLU A 332 6.52 7.12 14.52
CA GLU A 332 5.56 7.73 13.60
C GLU A 332 5.35 9.20 13.91
N HIS A 333 5.10 9.99 12.85
CA HIS A 333 4.80 11.40 12.93
C HIS A 333 3.62 11.72 12.03
N ILE A 334 2.70 12.55 12.49
CA ILE A 334 1.56 13.01 11.70
C ILE A 334 2.02 14.18 10.84
N ILE A 335 1.88 14.05 9.51
CA ILE A 335 2.19 15.10 8.54
C ILE A 335 0.94 15.90 8.15
N LEU A 336 -0.18 15.18 7.92
CA LEU A 336 -1.48 15.76 7.65
C LEU A 336 -2.52 15.19 8.62
N ASP A 337 -3.46 16.03 9.06
CA ASP A 337 -4.55 15.63 9.95
C ASP A 337 -5.89 16.22 9.49
N GLY A 338 -6.65 15.46 8.72
CA GLY A 338 -8.00 15.78 8.30
C GLY A 338 -8.16 16.70 7.07
N GLN A 339 -7.08 17.29 6.53
CA GLN A 339 -7.17 18.34 5.52
C GLN A 339 -7.79 17.90 4.19
N ILE A 340 -7.60 16.64 3.78
CA ILE A 340 -8.08 16.14 2.48
C ILE A 340 -9.06 14.96 2.57
N GLY A 341 -9.50 14.61 3.78
CA GLY A 341 -10.39 13.46 4.01
C GLY A 341 -9.64 12.14 4.14
N ARG A 342 -10.29 11.03 3.79
CA ARG A 342 -9.75 9.66 3.92
C ARG A 342 -8.65 9.44 2.90
N ILE A 343 -7.39 9.43 3.33
CA ILE A 343 -6.26 9.20 2.41
C ILE A 343 -6.28 7.74 1.96
N ARG A 344 -6.38 7.53 0.64
CA ARG A 344 -6.48 6.20 0.02
C ARG A 344 -5.17 5.74 -0.59
N ASP A 345 -4.44 6.65 -1.24
CA ASP A 345 -3.17 6.32 -1.87
C ASP A 345 -2.14 7.42 -1.67
N VAL A 346 -0.87 7.02 -1.72
CA VAL A 346 0.29 7.88 -1.49
C VAL A 346 1.36 7.51 -2.50
N ALA A 347 1.80 8.49 -3.29
CA ALA A 347 2.94 8.35 -4.19
C ALA A 347 3.86 9.57 -4.07
N VAL A 348 5.12 9.41 -4.43
CA VAL A 348 6.08 10.51 -4.49
C VAL A 348 6.54 10.64 -5.93
N ALA A 349 6.46 11.86 -6.48
CA ALA A 349 6.90 12.11 -7.85
C ALA A 349 8.40 11.83 -7.98
N PRO A 350 8.80 10.84 -8.81
CA PRO A 350 10.18 10.38 -8.83
C PRO A 350 11.11 11.33 -9.60
N HIS A 351 10.60 11.98 -10.64
CA HIS A 351 11.39 12.78 -11.59
C HIS A 351 10.59 13.99 -12.07
N GLY A 352 11.22 14.79 -12.95
CA GLY A 352 10.58 15.89 -13.67
C GLY A 352 10.29 17.14 -12.82
N PRO A 353 9.38 18.01 -13.29
CA PRO A 353 9.11 19.31 -12.66
C PRO A 353 8.48 19.20 -11.27
N HIS A 354 7.90 18.04 -10.95
CA HIS A 354 7.25 17.78 -9.66
C HIS A 354 8.09 16.86 -8.76
N ALA A 355 9.34 16.57 -9.09
CA ALA A 355 10.19 15.66 -8.32
C ALA A 355 10.16 15.95 -6.81
N GLY A 356 9.90 14.93 -6.00
CA GLY A 356 9.76 15.05 -4.56
C GLY A 356 8.41 15.57 -4.06
N ALA A 357 7.47 15.98 -4.94
CA ALA A 357 6.10 16.26 -4.52
C ALA A 357 5.40 14.97 -4.06
N ILE A 358 4.54 15.08 -3.05
CA ILE A 358 3.77 13.95 -2.53
C ILE A 358 2.35 14.04 -3.11
N LEU A 359 1.96 13.00 -3.85
CA LEU A 359 0.62 12.84 -4.40
C LEU A 359 -0.23 12.00 -3.47
N LEU A 360 -1.48 12.44 -3.26
CA LEU A 360 -2.42 11.81 -2.35
C LEU A 360 -3.78 11.65 -3.02
N LEU A 361 -4.38 10.47 -2.90
CA LEU A 361 -5.79 10.25 -3.26
C LEU A 361 -6.67 10.27 -2.01
N SER A 362 -7.86 10.86 -2.11
CA SER A 362 -8.85 10.80 -1.03
C SER A 362 -10.07 9.95 -1.42
N ASP A 363 -10.37 8.90 -0.63
CA ASP A 363 -11.51 7.98 -0.81
C ASP A 363 -12.82 8.61 -0.32
N GLU A 364 -13.36 9.49 -1.12
CA GLU A 364 -14.63 10.17 -0.86
C GLU A 364 -15.51 10.13 -2.13
N VAL A 365 -16.83 10.33 -1.99
CA VAL A 365 -17.75 10.45 -3.15
C VAL A 365 -17.33 11.61 -4.07
N LYS A 366 -16.81 12.69 -3.46
CA LYS A 366 -16.19 13.84 -4.15
C LYS A 366 -14.71 13.90 -3.75
N GLY A 367 -14.02 12.78 -3.82
CA GLY A 367 -12.59 12.68 -3.59
C GLY A 367 -11.76 13.42 -4.63
N GLY A 368 -10.47 13.24 -4.61
CA GLY A 368 -9.59 13.92 -5.57
C GLY A 368 -8.16 13.44 -5.49
N LEU A 369 -7.39 13.88 -6.47
CA LEU A 369 -5.94 13.89 -6.45
C LEU A 369 -5.47 15.20 -5.83
N TYR A 370 -4.54 15.11 -4.90
CA TYR A 370 -3.93 16.26 -4.24
C TYR A 370 -2.42 16.17 -4.37
N MET A 371 -1.79 17.32 -4.51
CA MET A 371 -0.33 17.44 -4.53
C MET A 371 0.13 18.28 -3.35
N MET A 372 1.08 17.75 -2.58
CA MET A 372 1.74 18.43 -1.48
C MET A 372 3.13 18.86 -1.93
N LYS A 373 3.40 20.18 -1.80
CA LYS A 373 4.66 20.87 -2.16
C LYS A 373 5.14 21.75 -1.00
N GLN A 374 6.42 22.13 -1.02
CA GLN A 374 6.95 23.23 -0.19
C GLN A 374 6.66 24.58 -0.82
#